data_b8c9e9e474e3b6a245f428f074da2f63
#
_entry.id   b8c9e9e474e3b6a245f428f074da2f63
#
_cell.length_a   1.000
_cell.length_b   1.000
_cell.length_c   1.000
_cell.angle_alpha   90.00
_cell.angle_beta   90.00
_cell.angle_gamma   90.00
#
_symmetry.space_group_name_H-M   'P 1'
#
loop_
_entity.id
_entity.type
_entity.pdbx_description
1 polymer ?
#
loop_
_entity_poly.entity_id
_entity_poly.type
_entity_poly.pdbx_seq_one_letter_code
_entity_poly.pdbx_strand_id
1 'polypeptide(L)'
;LAHYYNSNEDAVVNDRFSGFYHGYLVKEYQSGKQNRTEKWEMTRGLGLSFGYNQMENESNAIGCTELLDLLAGTVANNGNLLINVGPKADGTIPDWQEKRLRVMGDWLRRNGAAIYDTRICTRKSEDLPACTLNYTRKDGTCYLLLTKTPKEAFSVTVKGLRANPQPLDPAVHTETTCENGVCTIHVGARDTDEPLAFRISGQDDVI
;
A
#
# COMPACT_ATOMS: atom_id res chain seq x y z
N LEU A 1 -3.43 27.21 16.96
CA LEU A 1 -4.26 26.00 16.83
C LEU A 1 -5.74 26.32 16.97
N ALA A 2 -6.19 26.96 18.07
CA ALA A 2 -7.62 27.23 18.30
C ALA A 2 -8.26 27.97 17.13
N HIS A 3 -7.66 29.04 16.63
CA HIS A 3 -8.18 29.77 15.46
C HIS A 3 -8.29 28.86 14.22
N TYR A 4 -7.28 28.03 13.94
CA TYR A 4 -7.27 27.11 12.80
C TYR A 4 -8.39 26.07 12.89
N TYR A 5 -8.53 25.39 14.03
CA TYR A 5 -9.59 24.38 14.22
C TYR A 5 -10.99 25.01 14.27
N ASN A 6 -11.14 26.23 14.80
CA ASN A 6 -12.42 26.92 14.81
C ASN A 6 -12.85 27.44 13.43
N SER A 7 -11.90 27.56 12.48
CA SER A 7 -12.18 28.04 11.12
C SER A 7 -12.55 26.93 10.13
N ASN A 8 -12.25 25.67 10.47
CA ASN A 8 -12.46 24.54 9.56
C ASN A 8 -12.69 23.26 10.37
N GLU A 9 -13.88 22.69 10.22
CA GLU A 9 -14.28 21.45 10.93
C GLU A 9 -13.43 20.24 10.51
N ASP A 10 -12.94 20.22 9.26
CA ASP A 10 -12.08 19.16 8.72
C ASP A 10 -10.58 19.44 8.91
N ALA A 11 -10.23 20.45 9.73
CA ALA A 11 -8.85 20.83 9.95
C ALA A 11 -8.07 19.72 10.65
N VAL A 12 -6.87 19.42 10.13
CA VAL A 12 -5.92 18.50 10.75
C VAL A 12 -4.53 19.07 10.74
N VAL A 13 -3.74 18.77 11.76
CA VAL A 13 -2.31 19.08 11.83
C VAL A 13 -1.55 17.81 12.17
N ASN A 14 -0.33 17.71 11.70
CA ASN A 14 0.55 16.60 12.05
C ASN A 14 1.34 16.88 13.35
N ASP A 15 2.04 15.87 13.84
CA ASP A 15 2.83 15.89 15.06
C ASP A 15 4.07 16.81 14.98
N ARG A 16 4.46 17.29 13.80
CA ARG A 16 5.57 18.26 13.65
C ARG A 16 5.22 19.65 14.13
N PHE A 17 3.94 20.02 14.10
CA PHE A 17 3.48 21.28 14.66
C PHE A 17 3.47 21.22 16.20
N SER A 18 2.96 20.14 16.77
CA SER A 18 2.92 19.90 18.22
C SER A 18 2.82 18.42 18.52
N GLY A 19 3.72 17.93 19.34
CA GLY A 19 3.69 16.53 19.80
C GLY A 19 2.46 16.18 20.65
N PHE A 20 1.71 17.16 21.16
CA PHE A 20 0.55 16.93 22.03
C PHE A 20 -0.81 17.08 21.31
N TYR A 21 -0.89 17.94 20.30
CA TYR A 21 -2.12 18.24 19.58
C TYR A 21 -1.95 18.00 18.10
N HIS A 22 -2.23 16.79 17.66
CA HIS A 22 -2.13 16.38 16.26
C HIS A 22 -3.26 15.41 15.89
N GLY A 23 -3.62 15.38 14.63
CA GLY A 23 -4.59 14.44 14.06
C GLY A 23 -3.92 13.21 13.43
N TYR A 24 -2.64 13.30 13.10
CA TYR A 24 -1.86 12.21 12.54
C TYR A 24 -0.35 12.41 12.74
N LEU A 25 0.39 11.30 12.65
CA LEU A 25 1.85 11.28 12.76
C LEU A 25 2.48 11.33 11.38
N VAL A 26 3.67 11.92 11.25
CA VAL A 26 4.47 11.91 10.02
C VAL A 26 5.76 11.15 10.23
N LYS A 27 6.08 10.28 9.28
CA LYS A 27 7.33 9.51 9.23
C LYS A 27 7.98 9.67 7.87
N GLU A 28 9.24 10.08 7.85
CA GLU A 28 10.02 10.19 6.63
C GLU A 28 10.88 8.94 6.43
N TYR A 29 10.82 8.35 5.23
CA TYR A 29 11.63 7.19 4.82
C TYR A 29 11.61 5.98 5.81
N GLN A 30 10.63 5.92 6.71
CA GLN A 30 10.51 4.85 7.69
C GLN A 30 9.27 3.99 7.39
N SER A 31 9.45 2.69 7.33
CA SER A 31 8.33 1.77 7.22
C SER A 31 7.52 1.77 8.53
N GLY A 32 6.26 2.16 8.44
CA GLY A 32 5.36 2.29 9.59
C GLY A 32 4.76 0.98 10.09
N LYS A 33 5.51 -0.10 10.18
CA LYS A 33 5.02 -1.41 10.65
C LYS A 33 4.40 -1.41 12.06
N GLN A 34 4.48 -0.31 12.81
CA GLN A 34 4.26 -0.37 14.26
C GLN A 34 3.07 0.42 14.78
N ASN A 35 2.52 1.39 14.07
CA ASN A 35 1.41 2.19 14.60
C ASN A 35 0.10 1.92 13.86
N ARG A 36 -0.70 1.01 14.40
CA ARG A 36 -2.03 0.71 13.88
C ARG A 36 -3.15 1.45 14.62
N THR A 37 -2.84 2.14 15.70
CA THR A 37 -3.83 2.82 16.55
C THR A 37 -4.08 4.26 16.11
N GLU A 38 -3.03 4.96 15.68
CA GLU A 38 -3.11 6.33 15.21
C GLU A 38 -2.96 6.40 13.68
N LYS A 39 -3.58 7.39 13.07
CA LYS A 39 -3.34 7.70 11.67
C LYS A 39 -1.92 8.26 11.50
N TRP A 40 -1.28 7.88 10.42
CA TRP A 40 0.06 8.35 10.10
C TRP A 40 0.27 8.50 8.60
N GLU A 41 1.26 9.27 8.24
CA GLU A 41 1.66 9.50 6.85
C GLU A 41 3.12 9.12 6.68
N MET A 42 3.38 8.28 5.69
CA MET A 42 4.72 8.02 5.18
C MET A 42 5.03 9.08 4.14
N THR A 43 6.04 9.89 4.39
CA THR A 43 6.53 10.89 3.43
C THR A 43 7.90 10.48 2.91
N ARG A 44 8.07 10.41 1.59
CA ARG A 44 9.38 10.20 0.97
C ARG A 44 9.46 10.76 -0.45
N GLY A 45 10.67 11.05 -0.91
CA GLY A 45 10.97 11.26 -2.32
C GLY A 45 11.01 9.93 -3.09
N LEU A 46 10.86 10.00 -4.40
CA LEU A 46 11.13 8.87 -5.29
C LEU A 46 12.62 8.52 -5.35
N GLY A 47 13.48 9.50 -5.09
CA GLY A 47 14.91 9.34 -4.82
C GLY A 47 15.21 9.42 -3.31
N LEU A 48 16.38 9.94 -2.99
CA LEU A 48 16.87 10.12 -1.62
C LEU A 48 16.65 11.54 -1.09
N SER A 49 16.22 12.47 -1.93
CA SER A 49 16.01 13.88 -1.62
C SER A 49 14.53 14.27 -1.75
N PHE A 50 14.15 15.33 -1.03
CA PHE A 50 12.97 16.11 -1.34
C PHE A 50 13.35 17.23 -2.32
N GLY A 51 12.57 17.40 -3.39
CA GLY A 51 12.89 18.32 -4.46
C GLY A 51 13.81 17.71 -5.52
N TYR A 52 14.18 18.56 -6.53
CA TYR A 52 15.03 18.13 -7.64
C TYR A 52 16.50 18.00 -7.20
N ASN A 53 17.07 16.84 -7.50
CA ASN A 53 18.50 16.57 -7.33
C ASN A 53 19.05 15.97 -8.61
N GLN A 54 19.94 16.70 -9.31
CA GLN A 54 20.53 16.26 -10.57
C GLN A 54 21.43 15.02 -10.46
N MET A 55 21.85 14.65 -9.24
CA MET A 55 22.64 13.45 -8.98
C MET A 55 21.78 12.20 -8.85
N GLU A 56 20.46 12.36 -8.77
CA GLU A 56 19.52 11.24 -8.68
C GLU A 56 19.10 10.77 -10.08
N ASN A 57 18.99 9.46 -10.20
CA ASN A 57 18.60 8.79 -11.44
C ASN A 57 17.93 7.46 -11.15
N GLU A 58 17.65 6.67 -12.17
CA GLU A 58 16.95 5.39 -12.04
C GLU A 58 17.67 4.38 -11.11
N SER A 59 19.00 4.43 -11.02
CA SER A 59 19.79 3.45 -10.26
C SER A 59 19.79 3.70 -8.75
N ASN A 60 19.50 4.91 -8.30
CA ASN A 60 19.46 5.28 -6.87
C ASN A 60 18.05 5.69 -6.39
N ALA A 61 17.03 5.42 -7.21
CA ALA A 61 15.64 5.66 -6.90
C ALA A 61 14.96 4.38 -6.40
N ILE A 62 13.85 4.52 -5.68
CA ILE A 62 13.01 3.38 -5.30
C ILE A 62 12.56 2.62 -6.54
N GLY A 63 12.60 1.28 -6.52
CA GLY A 63 12.08 0.43 -7.59
C GLY A 63 10.56 0.58 -7.77
N CYS A 64 10.05 0.31 -8.98
CA CYS A 64 8.60 0.39 -9.23
C CYS A 64 7.82 -0.57 -8.32
N THR A 65 8.23 -1.84 -8.26
CA THR A 65 7.61 -2.85 -7.39
C THR A 65 7.74 -2.49 -5.92
N GLU A 66 8.93 -2.03 -5.50
CA GLU A 66 9.16 -1.61 -4.12
C GLU A 66 8.24 -0.44 -3.71
N LEU A 67 7.97 0.49 -4.64
CA LEU A 67 7.03 1.59 -4.41
C LEU A 67 5.59 1.09 -4.22
N LEU A 68 5.17 0.09 -4.99
CA LEU A 68 3.84 -0.54 -4.85
C LEU A 68 3.73 -1.34 -3.55
N ASP A 69 4.77 -2.10 -3.19
CA ASP A 69 4.85 -2.82 -1.91
C ASP A 69 4.75 -1.85 -0.73
N LEU A 70 5.46 -0.73 -0.82
CA LEU A 70 5.42 0.33 0.18
C LEU A 70 4.02 0.92 0.33
N LEU A 71 3.33 1.21 -0.78
CA LEU A 71 1.96 1.70 -0.78
C LEU A 71 1.01 0.71 -0.08
N ALA A 72 1.00 -0.54 -0.53
CA ALA A 72 0.14 -1.58 0.02
C ALA A 72 0.40 -1.81 1.52
N GLY A 73 1.67 -1.92 1.90
CA GLY A 73 2.07 -2.10 3.30
C GLY A 73 1.74 -0.91 4.19
N THR A 74 1.89 0.32 3.67
CA THR A 74 1.54 1.54 4.40
C THR A 74 0.05 1.61 4.70
N VAL A 75 -0.79 1.42 3.69
CA VAL A 75 -2.25 1.48 3.82
C VAL A 75 -2.78 0.38 4.73
N ALA A 76 -2.29 -0.85 4.58
CA ALA A 76 -2.68 -1.98 5.45
C ALA A 76 -2.28 -1.79 6.93
N ASN A 77 -1.35 -0.87 7.21
CA ASN A 77 -0.91 -0.52 8.56
C ASN A 77 -1.41 0.87 9.03
N ASN A 78 -2.58 1.31 8.55
CA ASN A 78 -3.25 2.55 8.95
C ASN A 78 -2.59 3.85 8.48
N GLY A 79 -1.68 3.78 7.51
CA GLY A 79 -0.96 4.92 6.98
C GLY A 79 -1.49 5.41 5.64
N ASN A 80 -1.11 6.63 5.29
CA ASN A 80 -1.20 7.20 3.94
C ASN A 80 0.22 7.35 3.38
N LEU A 81 0.37 7.21 2.07
CA LEU A 81 1.65 7.41 1.39
C LEU A 81 1.65 8.74 0.66
N LEU A 82 2.54 9.64 1.07
CA LEU A 82 2.84 10.89 0.38
C LEU A 82 4.16 10.74 -0.39
N ILE A 83 4.08 10.76 -1.72
CA ILE A 83 5.24 10.67 -2.60
C ILE A 83 5.60 12.07 -3.12
N ASN A 84 6.82 12.48 -2.83
CA ASN A 84 7.38 13.74 -3.32
C ASN A 84 8.08 13.54 -4.66
N VAL A 85 7.84 14.45 -5.58
CA VAL A 85 8.55 14.59 -6.86
C VAL A 85 9.37 15.86 -6.87
N GLY A 86 10.49 15.85 -7.61
CA GLY A 86 11.39 17.00 -7.76
C GLY A 86 11.34 17.56 -9.18
N PRO A 87 10.49 18.56 -9.48
CA PRO A 87 10.49 19.20 -10.80
C PRO A 87 11.82 19.85 -11.12
N LYS A 88 12.25 19.73 -12.39
CA LYS A 88 13.41 20.44 -12.94
C LYS A 88 13.13 21.95 -13.04
N ALA A 89 14.15 22.74 -13.33
CA ALA A 89 14.06 24.20 -13.46
C ALA A 89 13.06 24.66 -14.54
N ASP A 90 12.84 23.86 -15.56
CA ASP A 90 11.84 24.09 -16.61
C ASP A 90 10.40 23.66 -16.22
N GLY A 91 10.21 23.16 -15.01
CA GLY A 91 8.92 22.68 -14.49
C GLY A 91 8.57 21.24 -14.88
N THR A 92 9.39 20.56 -15.66
CA THR A 92 9.14 19.16 -16.02
C THR A 92 9.58 18.20 -14.91
N ILE A 93 8.92 17.04 -14.81
CA ILE A 93 9.32 15.97 -13.91
C ILE A 93 10.35 15.08 -14.62
N PRO A 94 11.43 14.65 -13.96
CA PRO A 94 12.38 13.70 -14.55
C PRO A 94 11.69 12.40 -15.01
N ASP A 95 12.07 11.89 -16.18
CA ASP A 95 11.42 10.73 -16.80
C ASP A 95 11.40 9.49 -15.89
N TRP A 96 12.46 9.28 -15.09
CA TRP A 96 12.53 8.18 -14.15
C TRP A 96 11.54 8.31 -12.97
N GLN A 97 11.17 9.55 -12.58
CA GLN A 97 10.10 9.81 -11.60
C GLN A 97 8.73 9.59 -12.23
N GLU A 98 8.52 10.15 -13.43
CA GLU A 98 7.27 9.99 -14.17
C GLU A 98 6.95 8.52 -14.43
N LYS A 99 7.93 7.72 -14.85
CA LYS A 99 7.77 6.26 -15.03
C LYS A 99 7.19 5.58 -13.79
N ARG A 100 7.71 5.89 -12.60
CA ARG A 100 7.24 5.31 -11.33
C ARG A 100 5.81 5.69 -11.00
N LEU A 101 5.46 6.96 -11.22
CA LEU A 101 4.09 7.43 -11.02
C LEU A 101 3.11 6.78 -11.99
N ARG A 102 3.51 6.59 -13.26
CA ARG A 102 2.67 5.89 -14.25
C ARG A 102 2.45 4.43 -13.89
N VAL A 103 3.51 3.70 -13.50
CA VAL A 103 3.39 2.31 -13.03
C VAL A 103 2.46 2.22 -11.82
N MET A 104 2.59 3.14 -10.85
CA MET A 104 1.68 3.19 -9.71
C MET A 104 0.24 3.49 -10.15
N GLY A 105 0.03 4.42 -11.04
CA GLY A 105 -1.30 4.74 -11.59
C GLY A 105 -1.93 3.56 -12.31
N ASP A 106 -1.17 2.82 -13.11
CA ASP A 106 -1.62 1.63 -13.83
C ASP A 106 -2.02 0.51 -12.86
N TRP A 107 -1.22 0.26 -11.85
CA TRP A 107 -1.53 -0.70 -10.80
C TRP A 107 -2.78 -0.31 -10.02
N LEU A 108 -2.91 0.97 -9.65
CA LEU A 108 -4.07 1.49 -8.91
C LEU A 108 -5.37 1.44 -9.72
N ARG A 109 -5.33 1.57 -11.04
CA ARG A 109 -6.52 1.38 -11.88
C ARG A 109 -7.10 -0.03 -11.79
N ARG A 110 -6.24 -1.03 -11.58
CA ARG A 110 -6.65 -2.44 -11.46
C ARG A 110 -6.96 -2.85 -10.02
N ASN A 111 -6.22 -2.31 -9.05
CA ASN A 111 -6.21 -2.77 -7.66
C ASN A 111 -6.67 -1.72 -6.64
N GLY A 112 -7.04 -0.52 -7.07
CA GLY A 112 -7.33 0.62 -6.20
C GLY A 112 -8.48 0.41 -5.22
N ALA A 113 -9.40 -0.52 -5.50
CA ALA A 113 -10.46 -0.88 -4.56
C ALA A 113 -9.91 -1.40 -3.22
N ALA A 114 -8.73 -2.03 -3.22
CA ALA A 114 -8.06 -2.49 -2.01
C ALA A 114 -7.28 -1.39 -1.27
N ILE A 115 -7.20 -0.18 -1.85
CA ILE A 115 -6.41 0.95 -1.33
C ILE A 115 -7.29 2.12 -0.92
N TYR A 116 -8.14 2.61 -1.85
CA TYR A 116 -8.90 3.85 -1.66
C TYR A 116 -10.07 3.67 -0.68
N ASP A 117 -10.19 4.62 0.26
CA ASP A 117 -11.25 4.66 1.29
C ASP A 117 -11.30 3.43 2.20
N THR A 118 -10.22 2.65 2.25
CA THR A 118 -10.15 1.47 3.09
C THR A 118 -9.83 1.79 4.55
N ARG A 119 -10.04 0.82 5.39
CA ARG A 119 -9.67 0.79 6.81
C ARG A 119 -8.83 -0.46 7.08
N ILE A 120 -8.07 -0.44 8.16
CA ILE A 120 -7.30 -1.61 8.59
C ILE A 120 -8.21 -2.75 9.03
N CYS A 121 -7.76 -3.97 8.83
CA CYS A 121 -8.32 -5.17 9.47
C CYS A 121 -7.75 -5.38 10.87
N THR A 122 -8.38 -6.19 11.71
CA THR A 122 -7.83 -6.59 13.01
C THR A 122 -6.57 -7.42 12.83
N ARG A 123 -6.54 -8.27 11.81
CA ARG A 123 -5.36 -9.05 11.46
C ARG A 123 -4.21 -8.17 11.00
N LYS A 124 -3.05 -8.44 11.55
CA LYS A 124 -1.80 -7.75 11.19
C LYS A 124 -1.21 -8.34 9.90
N SER A 125 -0.34 -7.57 9.27
CA SER A 125 0.50 -8.09 8.18
C SER A 125 1.38 -9.25 8.67
N GLU A 126 1.60 -10.23 7.82
CA GLU A 126 2.34 -11.45 8.13
C GLU A 126 3.35 -11.73 7.01
N ASP A 127 4.63 -11.85 7.38
CA ASP A 127 5.68 -12.23 6.44
C ASP A 127 5.72 -13.75 6.29
N LEU A 128 5.58 -14.24 5.07
CA LEU A 128 5.71 -15.64 4.69
C LEU A 128 6.92 -15.85 3.78
N PRO A 129 7.39 -17.08 3.57
CA PRO A 129 8.56 -17.33 2.71
C PRO A 129 8.42 -16.81 1.27
N ALA A 130 7.21 -16.82 0.71
CA ALA A 130 6.95 -16.41 -0.68
C ALA A 130 6.45 -14.97 -0.84
N CYS A 131 5.89 -14.37 0.21
CA CYS A 131 5.29 -13.03 0.13
C CYS A 131 4.95 -12.48 1.52
N THR A 132 4.54 -11.23 1.58
CA THR A 132 3.94 -10.64 2.80
C THR A 132 2.43 -10.51 2.60
N LEU A 133 1.64 -11.02 3.54
CA LEU A 133 0.20 -10.82 3.61
C LEU A 133 -0.12 -9.47 4.24
N ASN A 134 -0.98 -8.70 3.60
CA ASN A 134 -1.50 -7.44 4.11
C ASN A 134 -3.03 -7.43 3.95
N TYR A 135 -3.73 -6.69 4.80
CA TYR A 135 -5.19 -6.70 4.80
C TYR A 135 -5.75 -5.29 4.92
N THR A 136 -6.76 -5.01 4.11
CA THR A 136 -7.59 -3.81 4.22
C THR A 136 -9.06 -4.20 4.15
N ARG A 137 -9.96 -3.31 4.57
CA ARG A 137 -11.40 -3.54 4.50
C ARG A 137 -12.17 -2.29 4.09
N LYS A 138 -13.28 -2.48 3.41
CA LYS A 138 -14.22 -1.42 3.00
C LYS A 138 -15.60 -2.02 2.78
N ASP A 139 -16.64 -1.42 3.37
CA ASP A 139 -18.06 -1.70 3.09
C ASP A 139 -18.42 -3.19 3.07
N GLY A 140 -18.10 -3.91 4.14
CA GLY A 140 -18.41 -5.35 4.24
C GLY A 140 -17.53 -6.27 3.38
N THR A 141 -16.44 -5.73 2.83
CA THR A 141 -15.50 -6.46 2.00
C THR A 141 -14.09 -6.36 2.59
N CYS A 142 -13.44 -7.50 2.76
CA CYS A 142 -12.03 -7.58 3.09
C CYS A 142 -11.20 -7.73 1.82
N TYR A 143 -10.04 -7.10 1.79
CA TYR A 143 -9.06 -7.24 0.72
C TYR A 143 -7.77 -7.84 1.29
N LEU A 144 -7.23 -8.81 0.57
CA LEU A 144 -5.92 -9.40 0.80
C LEU A 144 -4.95 -8.82 -0.23
N LEU A 145 -3.85 -8.26 0.24
CA LEU A 145 -2.77 -7.73 -0.58
C LEU A 145 -1.52 -8.58 -0.35
N LEU A 146 -1.02 -9.21 -1.40
CA LEU A 146 0.24 -9.94 -1.38
C LEU A 146 1.34 -9.02 -1.91
N THR A 147 2.30 -8.67 -1.07
CA THR A 147 3.47 -7.85 -1.42
C THR A 147 4.73 -8.71 -1.40
N LYS A 148 5.82 -8.23 -2.02
CA LYS A 148 7.08 -8.97 -2.16
C LYS A 148 6.90 -10.33 -2.83
N THR A 149 6.04 -10.39 -3.82
CA THR A 149 5.72 -11.63 -4.54
C THR A 149 6.77 -11.95 -5.59
N PRO A 150 7.11 -13.24 -5.81
CA PRO A 150 8.02 -13.63 -6.90
C PRO A 150 7.32 -13.55 -8.27
N LYS A 151 8.11 -13.60 -9.34
CA LYS A 151 7.61 -13.78 -10.71
C LYS A 151 7.26 -15.22 -11.02
N GLU A 152 7.97 -16.16 -10.39
CA GLU A 152 7.73 -17.59 -10.51
C GLU A 152 6.38 -17.96 -9.89
N ALA A 153 5.84 -19.10 -10.30
CA ALA A 153 4.63 -19.64 -9.69
C ALA A 153 4.86 -19.95 -8.20
N PHE A 154 3.89 -19.58 -7.37
CA PHE A 154 3.97 -19.83 -5.93
C PHE A 154 2.59 -20.13 -5.35
N SER A 155 2.59 -20.59 -4.11
CA SER A 155 1.36 -20.86 -3.38
C SER A 155 1.42 -20.19 -2.01
N VAL A 156 0.28 -19.70 -1.57
CA VAL A 156 0.14 -19.11 -0.24
C VAL A 156 -1.11 -19.66 0.45
N THR A 157 -0.98 -20.02 1.73
CA THR A 157 -2.10 -20.48 2.55
C THR A 157 -2.50 -19.40 3.55
N VAL A 158 -3.77 -19.04 3.54
CA VAL A 158 -4.36 -18.02 4.40
C VAL A 158 -5.47 -18.65 5.23
N LYS A 159 -5.43 -18.46 6.56
CA LYS A 159 -6.45 -18.95 7.49
C LYS A 159 -7.44 -17.84 7.83
N GLY A 160 -8.65 -18.21 8.28
CA GLY A 160 -9.69 -17.28 8.74
C GLY A 160 -10.47 -16.61 7.61
N LEU A 161 -10.41 -17.15 6.39
CA LEU A 161 -11.20 -16.68 5.25
C LEU A 161 -12.53 -17.42 5.18
N ARG A 162 -13.63 -16.67 4.99
CA ARG A 162 -14.99 -17.23 4.86
C ARG A 162 -15.45 -17.42 3.42
N ALA A 163 -14.73 -16.84 2.47
CA ALA A 163 -15.01 -16.92 1.05
C ALA A 163 -13.72 -17.02 0.25
N ASN A 164 -13.83 -17.53 -0.97
CA ASN A 164 -12.70 -17.64 -1.89
C ASN A 164 -12.19 -16.25 -2.29
N PRO A 165 -10.90 -15.94 -2.08
CA PRO A 165 -10.30 -14.73 -2.60
C PRO A 165 -10.38 -14.67 -4.12
N GLN A 166 -10.84 -13.54 -4.65
CA GLN A 166 -10.92 -13.28 -6.09
C GLN A 166 -9.92 -12.19 -6.47
N PRO A 167 -9.02 -12.40 -7.45
CA PRO A 167 -8.09 -11.36 -7.88
C PRO A 167 -8.87 -10.14 -8.38
N LEU A 168 -8.38 -8.94 -8.05
CA LEU A 168 -8.94 -7.69 -8.58
C LEU A 168 -8.51 -7.46 -10.03
N ASP A 169 -7.28 -7.84 -10.36
CA ASP A 169 -6.78 -7.81 -11.73
C ASP A 169 -7.14 -9.13 -12.43
N PRO A 170 -8.04 -9.11 -13.45
CA PRO A 170 -8.48 -10.31 -14.15
C PRO A 170 -7.37 -10.98 -14.98
N ALA A 171 -6.26 -10.29 -15.24
CA ALA A 171 -5.12 -10.86 -15.94
C ALA A 171 -4.27 -11.80 -15.05
N VAL A 172 -4.50 -11.80 -13.74
CA VAL A 172 -3.77 -12.66 -12.80
C VAL A 172 -4.40 -14.06 -12.76
N HIS A 173 -3.66 -15.05 -13.25
CA HIS A 173 -4.10 -16.43 -13.21
C HIS A 173 -3.90 -17.03 -11.81
N THR A 174 -5.00 -17.40 -11.17
CA THR A 174 -5.00 -18.01 -9.84
C THR A 174 -6.00 -19.16 -9.75
N GLU A 175 -5.62 -20.18 -8.98
CA GLU A 175 -6.52 -21.24 -8.53
C GLU A 175 -6.61 -21.17 -7.01
N THR A 176 -7.83 -21.21 -6.47
CA THR A 176 -8.05 -21.11 -5.02
C THR A 176 -8.87 -22.28 -4.54
N THR A 177 -8.37 -22.96 -3.52
CA THR A 177 -9.09 -24.01 -2.79
C THR A 177 -9.30 -23.57 -1.35
N CYS A 178 -10.55 -23.66 -0.86
CA CYS A 178 -10.89 -23.27 0.52
C CYS A 178 -11.63 -24.38 1.22
N GLU A 179 -11.11 -24.82 2.38
CA GLU A 179 -11.73 -25.80 3.25
C GLU A 179 -11.62 -25.36 4.72
N ASN A 180 -12.70 -25.41 5.44
CA ASN A 180 -12.76 -25.11 6.89
C ASN A 180 -12.10 -23.77 7.27
N GLY A 181 -12.27 -22.73 6.45
CA GLY A 181 -11.69 -21.41 6.68
C GLY A 181 -10.19 -21.31 6.40
N VAL A 182 -9.62 -22.30 5.74
CA VAL A 182 -8.23 -22.29 5.25
C VAL A 182 -8.27 -22.25 3.73
N CYS A 183 -7.75 -21.19 3.14
CA CYS A 183 -7.67 -21.04 1.69
C CYS A 183 -6.22 -21.14 1.21
N THR A 184 -5.98 -21.96 0.22
CA THR A 184 -4.71 -22.01 -0.52
C THR A 184 -4.92 -21.36 -1.88
N ILE A 185 -4.12 -20.32 -2.17
CA ILE A 185 -4.12 -19.59 -3.42
C ILE A 185 -2.87 -20.00 -4.18
N HIS A 186 -3.05 -20.60 -5.34
CA HIS A 186 -1.99 -20.91 -6.29
C HIS A 186 -1.93 -19.77 -7.31
N VAL A 187 -0.78 -19.12 -7.42
CA VAL A 187 -0.52 -18.04 -8.38
C VAL A 187 0.39 -18.57 -9.46
N GLY A 188 -0.03 -18.45 -10.71
CA GLY A 188 0.81 -18.83 -11.88
C GLY A 188 2.03 -17.90 -12.02
N ALA A 189 2.99 -18.33 -12.85
CA ALA A 189 4.14 -17.49 -13.20
C ALA A 189 3.68 -16.22 -13.92
N ARG A 190 4.38 -15.09 -13.67
CA ARG A 190 4.02 -13.76 -14.17
C ARG A 190 5.24 -13.02 -14.72
N ASP A 191 5.03 -12.08 -15.62
CA ASP A 191 6.08 -11.21 -16.15
C ASP A 191 6.55 -10.14 -15.14
N THR A 192 5.74 -9.86 -14.12
CA THR A 192 6.00 -8.84 -13.10
C THR A 192 5.97 -9.43 -11.70
N ASP A 193 6.67 -8.79 -10.78
CA ASP A 193 6.66 -9.04 -9.33
C ASP A 193 5.79 -8.01 -8.58
N GLU A 194 4.89 -7.31 -9.29
CA GLU A 194 3.95 -6.36 -8.70
C GLU A 194 3.07 -7.01 -7.62
N PRO A 195 2.68 -6.27 -6.57
CA PRO A 195 1.74 -6.75 -5.57
C PRO A 195 0.44 -7.24 -6.18
N LEU A 196 -0.15 -8.26 -5.59
CA LEU A 196 -1.45 -8.80 -5.98
C LEU A 196 -2.51 -8.37 -4.97
N ALA A 197 -3.70 -8.04 -5.46
CA ALA A 197 -4.84 -7.73 -4.61
C ALA A 197 -6.02 -8.66 -4.90
N PHE A 198 -6.63 -9.16 -3.82
CA PHE A 198 -7.77 -10.06 -3.86
C PHE A 198 -8.92 -9.48 -3.05
N ARG A 199 -10.14 -9.64 -3.54
CA ARG A 199 -11.36 -9.34 -2.83
C ARG A 199 -11.92 -10.59 -2.15
N ILE A 200 -12.35 -10.43 -0.89
CA ILE A 200 -13.00 -11.47 -0.09
C ILE A 200 -14.38 -10.91 0.29
N SER A 201 -15.41 -11.26 -0.49
CA SER A 201 -16.76 -10.74 -0.32
C SER A 201 -17.46 -11.38 0.89
N GLY A 202 -18.34 -10.61 1.56
CA GLY A 202 -19.12 -11.11 2.70
C GLY A 202 -18.29 -11.34 3.97
N GLN A 203 -17.16 -10.68 4.08
CA GLN A 203 -16.28 -10.72 5.24
C GLN A 203 -15.80 -9.32 5.57
N ASP A 204 -16.19 -8.79 6.73
CA ASP A 204 -15.80 -7.45 7.19
C ASP A 204 -14.37 -7.39 7.73
N ASP A 205 -13.86 -8.52 8.21
CA ASP A 205 -12.51 -8.60 8.77
C ASP A 205 -12.00 -10.04 8.72
N VAL A 206 -10.69 -10.20 8.77
CA VAL A 206 -10.01 -11.50 8.85
C VAL A 206 -9.75 -11.83 10.32
N ILE A 207 -10.28 -12.96 10.76
CA ILE A 207 -10.20 -13.42 12.16
C ILE A 207 -8.91 -14.21 12.40
#